data_4d931e3ff524537fdb8174f17687682d
#
_entry.id   4d931e3ff524537fdb8174f17687682d
#
_cell.length_a   1.000
_cell.length_b   1.000
_cell.length_c   1.000
_cell.angle_alpha   90.00
_cell.angle_beta   90.00
_cell.angle_gamma   90.00
#
_symmetry.space_group_name_H-M   'P 1'
#
loop_
_entity.id
_entity.type
_entity.pdbx_description
1 polymer ?
#
loop_
_entity_poly.entity_id
_entity_poly.type
_entity_poly.pdbx_seq_one_letter_code
_entity_poly.pdbx_strand_id
1 'polypeptide(L)'
;MQPDVSFVIAAYNAEATLDRAIASAIAQKGVSVEIIVVDDKSRDATLDVARAYPGDIVRVVALASNRGPGGARNAGLDAARGRWIAVLDSDDAVFPDRLATMIARAETAGAQIAIDNLQVIREDGVVEDAMFPRRYLEDLREISLASYIAGNVVFESKFNLGYLKPIFQREFLNENALRYDEKLRIGEDYILFAEALAKGGKCVVEPDIGYAYHIRSDSISRVLELHHVEAMSQVDAEFAQNHQMDEAAQAAFARRGRSLRKAASFLSMVQHIKARSPLKAIRTALSDPAAVRHMGMPIAVRLRRMAAQFAVGVGR
;
A
#
# COMPACT_ATOMS: atom_id res chain seq x y z
N MET A 1 26.30 12.43 -11.58
CA MET A 1 26.23 12.28 -10.12
C MET A 1 25.18 11.24 -9.79
N GLN A 2 25.34 10.49 -8.70
CA GLN A 2 24.30 9.58 -8.20
C GLN A 2 23.18 10.41 -7.59
N PRO A 3 21.89 10.21 -7.96
CA PRO A 3 20.77 10.91 -7.33
C PRO A 3 20.63 10.54 -5.83
N ASP A 4 20.10 11.45 -5.04
CA ASP A 4 19.75 11.13 -3.66
C ASP A 4 18.60 10.13 -3.62
N VAL A 5 17.58 10.30 -4.45
CA VAL A 5 16.38 9.47 -4.46
C VAL A 5 16.00 9.03 -5.87
N SER A 6 15.62 7.76 -6.01
CA SER A 6 14.86 7.28 -7.16
C SER A 6 13.39 7.17 -6.76
N PHE A 7 12.52 7.97 -7.39
CA PHE A 7 11.10 7.67 -7.39
C PHE A 7 10.79 6.51 -8.33
N VAL A 8 10.05 5.53 -7.85
CA VAL A 8 9.49 4.44 -8.65
C VAL A 8 7.98 4.61 -8.73
N ILE A 9 7.47 4.88 -9.93
CA ILE A 9 6.06 5.07 -10.22
C ILE A 9 5.59 3.93 -11.12
N ALA A 10 4.89 2.95 -10.55
CA ALA A 10 4.21 1.90 -11.31
C ALA A 10 2.90 2.47 -11.86
N ALA A 11 2.69 2.39 -13.18
CA ALA A 11 1.53 2.95 -13.85
C ALA A 11 0.83 1.90 -14.73
N TYR A 12 -0.50 1.81 -14.59
CA TYR A 12 -1.35 1.01 -15.46
C TYR A 12 -2.69 1.71 -15.66
N ASN A 13 -2.99 2.13 -16.89
CA ASN A 13 -4.17 2.91 -17.25
C ASN A 13 -4.35 4.14 -16.32
N ALA A 14 -3.31 4.97 -16.25
CA ALA A 14 -3.20 6.12 -15.36
C ALA A 14 -3.07 7.46 -16.10
N GLU A 15 -3.50 7.56 -17.36
CA GLU A 15 -3.36 8.76 -18.20
C GLU A 15 -3.87 10.04 -17.53
N ALA A 16 -4.94 9.93 -16.73
CA ALA A 16 -5.58 11.07 -16.07
C ALA A 16 -4.85 11.57 -14.81
N THR A 17 -3.92 10.78 -14.25
CA THR A 17 -3.34 11.05 -12.92
C THR A 17 -1.82 11.10 -12.89
N LEU A 18 -1.16 10.39 -13.82
CA LEU A 18 0.28 10.22 -13.85
C LEU A 18 1.04 11.54 -13.91
N ASP A 19 0.53 12.53 -14.65
CA ASP A 19 1.13 13.87 -14.73
C ASP A 19 1.27 14.53 -13.35
N ARG A 20 0.23 14.45 -12.51
CA ARG A 20 0.27 14.97 -11.14
C ARG A 20 1.34 14.26 -10.30
N ALA A 21 1.45 12.94 -10.40
CA ALA A 21 2.44 12.17 -9.66
C ALA A 21 3.86 12.59 -10.05
N ILE A 22 4.15 12.64 -11.35
CA ILE A 22 5.47 13.05 -11.87
C ILE A 22 5.79 14.49 -11.47
N ALA A 23 4.86 15.43 -11.66
CA ALA A 23 5.06 16.83 -11.31
C ALA A 23 5.38 17.02 -9.82
N SER A 24 4.69 16.27 -8.94
CA SER A 24 4.96 16.31 -7.50
C SER A 24 6.33 15.75 -7.12
N ALA A 25 6.79 14.72 -7.83
CA ALA A 25 8.12 14.14 -7.64
C ALA A 25 9.23 15.09 -8.12
N ILE A 26 9.02 15.81 -9.24
CA ILE A 26 9.95 16.85 -9.73
C ILE A 26 10.05 18.02 -8.74
N ALA A 27 8.95 18.35 -8.06
CA ALA A 27 8.87 19.49 -7.14
C ALA A 27 9.58 19.27 -5.79
N GLN A 28 10.25 18.12 -5.57
CA GLN A 28 10.99 17.87 -4.33
C GLN A 28 12.12 18.88 -4.14
N LYS A 29 12.29 19.31 -2.88
CA LYS A 29 13.31 20.30 -2.48
C LYS A 29 14.38 19.67 -1.61
N GLY A 30 15.60 20.19 -1.68
CA GLY A 30 16.72 19.80 -0.81
C GLY A 30 17.31 18.41 -1.13
N VAL A 31 16.85 17.75 -2.18
CA VAL A 31 17.36 16.46 -2.65
C VAL A 31 17.38 16.41 -4.17
N SER A 32 18.33 15.68 -4.73
CA SER A 32 18.36 15.37 -6.15
C SER A 32 17.55 14.10 -6.43
N VAL A 33 16.66 14.15 -7.44
CA VAL A 33 15.76 13.05 -7.76
C VAL A 33 15.96 12.55 -9.20
N GLU A 34 15.80 11.25 -9.40
CA GLU A 34 15.45 10.66 -10.70
C GLU A 34 14.05 10.04 -10.57
N ILE A 35 13.29 10.04 -11.66
CA ILE A 35 11.95 9.49 -11.68
C ILE A 35 11.92 8.34 -12.69
N ILE A 36 11.47 7.17 -12.24
CA ILE A 36 11.36 5.97 -13.04
C ILE A 36 9.87 5.63 -13.13
N VAL A 37 9.28 5.89 -14.28
CA VAL A 37 7.90 5.49 -14.58
C VAL A 37 7.94 4.12 -15.24
N VAL A 38 7.29 3.15 -14.63
CA VAL A 38 7.15 1.80 -15.19
C VAL A 38 5.72 1.63 -15.71
N ASP A 39 5.57 1.62 -17.02
CA ASP A 39 4.29 1.32 -17.66
C ASP A 39 4.06 -0.19 -17.69
N ASP A 40 3.09 -0.66 -16.92
CA ASP A 40 2.72 -2.08 -16.80
C ASP A 40 1.77 -2.55 -17.91
N LYS A 41 2.12 -2.20 -19.17
CA LYS A 41 1.34 -2.54 -20.36
C LYS A 41 -0.02 -1.84 -20.39
N SER A 42 -0.06 -0.52 -20.22
CA SER A 42 -1.26 0.29 -20.33
C SER A 42 -1.90 0.22 -21.74
N ARG A 43 -3.20 0.49 -21.77
CA ARG A 43 -4.01 0.49 -23.00
C ARG A 43 -4.53 1.88 -23.36
N ASP A 44 -4.29 2.86 -22.51
CA ASP A 44 -4.61 4.28 -22.63
C ASP A 44 -3.35 5.10 -22.96
N ALA A 45 -3.41 6.42 -22.85
CA ALA A 45 -2.30 7.31 -23.13
C ALA A 45 -1.24 7.40 -22.00
N THR A 46 -1.25 6.51 -20.98
CA THR A 46 -0.29 6.53 -19.86
C THR A 46 1.17 6.62 -20.33
N LEU A 47 1.55 5.81 -21.31
CA LEU A 47 2.92 5.77 -21.84
C LEU A 47 3.30 7.07 -22.55
N ASP A 48 2.36 7.69 -23.23
CA ASP A 48 2.59 8.96 -23.94
C ASP A 48 2.75 10.11 -22.92
N VAL A 49 1.94 10.13 -21.86
CA VAL A 49 2.09 11.07 -20.73
C VAL A 49 3.49 10.95 -20.11
N ALA A 50 3.96 9.73 -19.83
CA ALA A 50 5.29 9.53 -19.26
C ALA A 50 6.41 10.00 -20.21
N ARG A 51 6.29 9.75 -21.52
CA ARG A 51 7.27 10.12 -22.54
C ARG A 51 7.29 11.60 -22.90
N ALA A 52 6.27 12.36 -22.51
CA ALA A 52 6.23 13.81 -22.72
C ALA A 52 7.26 14.56 -21.84
N TYR A 53 7.76 13.92 -20.79
CA TYR A 53 8.80 14.48 -19.92
C TYR A 53 10.20 14.27 -20.48
N PRO A 54 11.16 15.20 -20.22
CA PRO A 54 12.55 15.05 -20.62
C PRO A 54 13.18 13.77 -20.06
N GLY A 55 13.88 13.00 -20.91
CA GLY A 55 14.43 11.69 -20.55
C GLY A 55 15.61 11.72 -19.56
N ASP A 56 16.18 12.89 -19.29
CA ASP A 56 17.17 13.13 -18.23
C ASP A 56 16.53 13.28 -16.83
N ILE A 57 15.24 13.62 -16.77
CA ILE A 57 14.46 13.74 -15.54
C ILE A 57 13.61 12.49 -15.31
N VAL A 58 12.87 12.04 -16.35
CA VAL A 58 11.95 10.91 -16.27
C VAL A 58 12.42 9.79 -17.18
N ARG A 59 12.80 8.68 -16.57
CA ARG A 59 13.13 7.44 -17.27
C ARG A 59 11.91 6.55 -17.37
N VAL A 60 11.56 6.15 -18.58
CA VAL A 60 10.39 5.29 -18.82
C VAL A 60 10.84 3.85 -19.07
N VAL A 61 10.23 2.91 -18.36
CA VAL A 61 10.38 1.45 -18.54
C VAL A 61 9.01 0.90 -18.97
N ALA A 62 8.88 0.49 -20.24
CA ALA A 62 7.64 -0.11 -20.74
C ALA A 62 7.74 -1.63 -20.68
N LEU A 63 6.83 -2.28 -19.95
CA LEU A 63 6.81 -3.74 -19.80
C LEU A 63 6.12 -4.39 -21.01
N ALA A 64 6.63 -5.55 -21.42
CA ALA A 64 6.07 -6.32 -22.55
C ALA A 64 4.71 -6.95 -22.19
N SER A 65 4.46 -7.22 -20.92
CA SER A 65 3.22 -7.79 -20.38
C SER A 65 2.88 -7.16 -19.03
N ASN A 66 1.60 -7.17 -18.65
CA ASN A 66 1.17 -6.73 -17.33
C ASN A 66 1.65 -7.72 -16.27
N ARG A 67 2.51 -7.25 -15.36
CA ARG A 67 3.08 -8.01 -14.23
C ARG A 67 2.43 -7.65 -12.89
N GLY A 68 1.51 -6.69 -12.89
CA GLY A 68 0.89 -6.16 -11.70
C GLY A 68 1.77 -5.19 -10.91
N PRO A 69 1.24 -4.63 -9.81
CA PRO A 69 1.92 -3.57 -9.07
C PRO A 69 3.30 -4.00 -8.55
N GLY A 70 3.41 -5.20 -7.99
CA GLY A 70 4.68 -5.74 -7.51
C GLY A 70 5.72 -5.89 -8.63
N GLY A 71 5.34 -6.49 -9.76
CA GLY A 71 6.24 -6.68 -10.91
C GLY A 71 6.68 -5.37 -11.54
N ALA A 72 5.79 -4.40 -11.66
CA ALA A 72 6.13 -3.07 -12.16
C ALA A 72 7.07 -2.33 -11.20
N ARG A 73 6.81 -2.36 -9.89
CA ARG A 73 7.71 -1.77 -8.89
C ARG A 73 9.09 -2.44 -8.89
N ASN A 74 9.16 -3.77 -9.01
CA ASN A 74 10.43 -4.48 -9.12
C ASN A 74 11.26 -4.01 -10.33
N ALA A 75 10.65 -3.87 -11.50
CA ALA A 75 11.33 -3.33 -12.67
C ALA A 75 11.87 -1.90 -12.44
N GLY A 76 11.13 -1.09 -11.67
CA GLY A 76 11.57 0.23 -11.23
C GLY A 76 12.74 0.17 -10.25
N LEU A 77 12.69 -0.74 -9.26
CA LEU A 77 13.79 -0.98 -8.31
C LEU A 77 15.08 -1.38 -9.03
N ASP A 78 14.98 -2.27 -10.02
CA ASP A 78 16.14 -2.73 -10.81
C ASP A 78 16.74 -1.61 -11.69
N ALA A 79 15.91 -0.65 -12.10
CA ALA A 79 16.34 0.51 -12.87
C ALA A 79 16.90 1.66 -12.00
N ALA A 80 16.66 1.64 -10.69
CA ALA A 80 16.97 2.71 -9.75
C ALA A 80 18.48 2.84 -9.46
N ARG A 81 18.95 4.11 -9.37
CA ARG A 81 20.35 4.46 -9.07
C ARG A 81 20.52 5.31 -7.83
N GLY A 82 19.42 5.91 -7.33
CA GLY A 82 19.42 6.76 -6.15
C GLY A 82 19.91 6.05 -4.88
N ARG A 83 20.37 6.80 -3.92
CA ARG A 83 20.74 6.27 -2.59
C ARG A 83 19.51 5.73 -1.86
N TRP A 84 18.38 6.41 -2.02
CA TRP A 84 17.09 6.06 -1.47
C TRP A 84 16.10 5.70 -2.56
N ILE A 85 15.17 4.82 -2.25
CA ILE A 85 14.02 4.47 -3.09
C ILE A 85 12.77 5.04 -2.44
N ALA A 86 11.98 5.77 -3.22
CA ALA A 86 10.64 6.22 -2.84
C ALA A 86 9.62 5.68 -3.84
N VAL A 87 8.67 4.88 -3.39
CA VAL A 87 7.55 4.46 -4.23
C VAL A 87 6.47 5.52 -4.18
N LEU A 88 5.96 5.89 -5.35
CA LEU A 88 4.83 6.81 -5.51
C LEU A 88 3.79 6.14 -6.41
N ASP A 89 2.56 6.04 -5.93
CA ASP A 89 1.47 5.52 -6.74
C ASP A 89 1.09 6.53 -7.83
N SER A 90 0.75 6.04 -9.01
CA SER A 90 0.50 6.89 -10.21
C SER A 90 -0.74 7.79 -10.09
N ASP A 91 -1.55 7.59 -9.06
CA ASP A 91 -2.75 8.38 -8.76
C ASP A 91 -2.61 9.27 -7.51
N ASP A 92 -1.42 9.32 -6.89
CA ASP A 92 -1.12 10.10 -5.70
C ASP A 92 -0.17 11.29 -6.00
N ALA A 93 0.24 11.98 -4.93
CA ALA A 93 1.25 13.06 -5.01
C ALA A 93 2.07 13.12 -3.71
N VAL A 94 3.18 13.86 -3.74
CA VAL A 94 4.03 14.08 -2.57
C VAL A 94 4.25 15.57 -2.32
N PHE A 95 4.36 15.96 -1.05
CA PHE A 95 4.65 17.35 -0.68
C PHE A 95 6.13 17.67 -0.90
N PRO A 96 6.49 18.94 -1.22
CA PRO A 96 7.83 19.28 -1.70
C PRO A 96 8.99 18.99 -0.74
N ASP A 97 8.77 19.05 0.58
CA ASP A 97 9.82 18.87 1.57
C ASP A 97 9.91 17.45 2.13
N ARG A 98 9.07 16.53 1.61
CA ARG A 98 8.91 15.15 2.10
C ARG A 98 10.23 14.42 2.24
N LEU A 99 10.95 14.30 1.13
CA LEU A 99 12.12 13.43 1.08
C LEU A 99 13.31 13.99 1.87
N ALA A 100 13.53 15.30 1.83
CA ALA A 100 14.58 15.91 2.62
C ALA A 100 14.38 15.67 4.11
N THR A 101 13.15 15.81 4.61
CA THR A 101 12.79 15.59 6.02
C THR A 101 12.96 14.13 6.42
N MET A 102 12.43 13.19 5.61
CA MET A 102 12.52 11.76 5.90
C MET A 102 13.97 11.25 5.90
N ILE A 103 14.77 11.66 4.91
CA ILE A 103 16.17 11.27 4.78
C ILE A 103 17.00 11.82 5.96
N ALA A 104 16.85 13.09 6.29
CA ALA A 104 17.57 13.69 7.42
C ALA A 104 17.28 12.95 8.74
N ARG A 105 16.02 12.58 8.97
CA ARG A 105 15.61 11.81 10.15
C ARG A 105 16.22 10.39 10.11
N ALA A 106 16.15 9.70 8.98
CA ALA A 106 16.72 8.37 8.83
C ALA A 106 18.24 8.36 9.05
N GLU A 107 18.97 9.27 8.42
CA GLU A 107 20.43 9.40 8.55
C GLU A 107 20.83 9.74 9.99
N THR A 108 20.12 10.65 10.65
CA THR A 108 20.35 10.98 12.07
C THR A 108 20.20 9.78 12.99
N ALA A 109 19.25 8.90 12.68
CA ALA A 109 18.97 7.72 13.48
C ALA A 109 19.77 6.46 13.04
N GLY A 110 20.54 6.54 11.94
CA GLY A 110 21.17 5.36 11.33
C GLY A 110 20.15 4.33 10.83
N ALA A 111 18.99 4.81 10.31
CA ALA A 111 17.90 3.96 9.86
C ALA A 111 17.95 3.74 8.35
N GLN A 112 17.54 2.56 7.90
CA GLN A 112 17.46 2.17 6.49
C GLN A 112 16.08 2.44 5.90
N ILE A 113 15.09 2.75 6.74
CA ILE A 113 13.70 2.92 6.38
C ILE A 113 13.16 4.16 7.09
N ALA A 114 12.40 4.98 6.39
CA ALA A 114 11.62 6.03 7.02
C ALA A 114 10.19 6.02 6.46
N ILE A 115 9.24 6.37 7.31
CA ILE A 115 7.83 6.55 6.95
C ILE A 115 7.36 7.92 7.38
N ASP A 116 6.32 8.39 6.75
CA ASP A 116 5.65 9.65 7.08
C ASP A 116 4.12 9.50 7.10
N ASN A 117 3.43 10.58 7.45
CA ASN A 117 1.97 10.61 7.47
C ASN A 117 1.39 10.95 6.09
N LEU A 118 0.12 10.61 5.90
CA LEU A 118 -0.60 10.82 4.67
C LEU A 118 -1.77 11.79 4.88
N GLN A 119 -1.93 12.71 3.93
CA GLN A 119 -3.12 13.54 3.76
C GLN A 119 -4.10 12.78 2.88
N VAL A 120 -5.31 12.55 3.35
CA VAL A 120 -6.35 11.91 2.55
C VAL A 120 -7.07 12.95 1.71
N ILE A 121 -7.17 12.70 0.40
CA ILE A 121 -7.88 13.57 -0.55
C ILE A 121 -8.95 12.72 -1.24
N ARG A 122 -10.20 13.17 -1.16
CA ARG A 122 -11.31 12.48 -1.80
C ARG A 122 -11.37 12.75 -3.30
N GLU A 123 -12.09 11.92 -4.02
CA GLU A 123 -12.30 12.06 -5.47
C GLU A 123 -12.98 13.40 -5.87
N ASP A 124 -13.79 13.98 -4.98
CA ASP A 124 -14.41 15.29 -5.14
C ASP A 124 -13.46 16.48 -4.79
N GLY A 125 -12.20 16.19 -4.48
CA GLY A 125 -11.18 17.18 -4.12
C GLY A 125 -11.24 17.63 -2.65
N VAL A 126 -12.15 17.10 -1.85
CA VAL A 126 -12.21 17.41 -0.42
C VAL A 126 -11.00 16.81 0.29
N VAL A 127 -10.28 17.66 1.00
CA VAL A 127 -9.16 17.27 1.86
C VAL A 127 -9.73 16.84 3.21
N GLU A 128 -9.51 15.58 3.56
CA GLU A 128 -9.86 15.03 4.87
C GLU A 128 -8.73 15.24 5.89
N ASP A 129 -8.93 14.80 7.13
CA ASP A 129 -7.87 14.78 8.13
C ASP A 129 -6.70 13.86 7.70
N ALA A 130 -5.56 14.01 8.38
CA ALA A 130 -4.45 13.09 8.20
C ALA A 130 -4.89 11.64 8.45
N MET A 131 -4.36 10.70 7.68
CA MET A 131 -4.73 9.27 7.79
C MET A 131 -4.44 8.72 9.19
N PHE A 132 -3.35 9.18 9.80
CA PHE A 132 -2.98 8.80 11.16
C PHE A 132 -2.97 10.05 12.05
N PRO A 133 -3.53 9.99 13.27
CA PRO A 133 -3.35 11.07 14.23
C PRO A 133 -1.85 11.30 14.49
N ARG A 134 -1.41 12.56 14.44
CA ARG A 134 0.01 12.90 14.64
C ARG A 134 0.57 12.24 15.90
N ARG A 135 -0.15 12.35 17.02
CA ARG A 135 0.26 11.78 18.31
C ARG A 135 0.46 10.26 18.24
N TYR A 136 -0.35 9.55 17.47
CA TYR A 136 -0.19 8.10 17.27
C TYR A 136 1.15 7.77 16.63
N LEU A 137 1.58 8.52 15.61
CA LEU A 137 2.87 8.34 14.96
C LEU A 137 4.04 8.79 15.85
N GLU A 138 3.87 9.87 16.62
CA GLU A 138 4.86 10.33 17.59
C GLU A 138 5.11 9.29 18.70
N ASP A 139 4.06 8.61 19.16
CA ASP A 139 4.16 7.55 20.17
C ASP A 139 4.85 6.28 19.62
N LEU A 140 4.73 6.00 18.33
CA LEU A 140 5.42 4.87 17.68
C LEU A 140 6.93 5.05 17.59
N ARG A 141 7.43 6.27 17.37
CA ARG A 141 8.86 6.64 17.19
C ARG A 141 9.63 5.79 16.19
N GLU A 142 9.60 4.47 16.36
CA GLU A 142 10.18 3.45 15.49
C GLU A 142 9.14 2.35 15.24
N ILE A 143 9.17 1.77 14.04
CA ILE A 143 8.31 0.65 13.68
C ILE A 143 9.11 -0.66 13.87
N SER A 144 8.70 -1.47 14.83
CA SER A 144 9.18 -2.85 14.97
C SER A 144 8.37 -3.80 14.10
N LEU A 145 8.91 -5.00 13.81
CA LEU A 145 8.17 -6.05 13.10
C LEU A 145 6.85 -6.38 13.80
N ALA A 146 6.89 -6.52 15.14
CA ALA A 146 5.71 -6.82 15.93
C ALA A 146 4.63 -5.73 15.81
N SER A 147 5.01 -4.45 15.96
CA SER A 147 4.07 -3.32 15.85
C SER A 147 3.52 -3.18 14.44
N TYR A 148 4.33 -3.41 13.42
CA TYR A 148 3.90 -3.36 12.03
C TYR A 148 2.89 -4.45 11.70
N ILE A 149 3.17 -5.70 12.08
CA ILE A 149 2.24 -6.82 11.91
C ILE A 149 0.93 -6.56 12.67
N ALA A 150 1.02 -6.11 13.93
CA ALA A 150 -0.14 -5.80 14.75
C ALA A 150 -1.01 -4.66 14.17
N GLY A 151 -0.38 -3.69 13.51
CA GLY A 151 -1.06 -2.62 12.78
C GLY A 151 -1.70 -3.06 11.46
N ASN A 152 -1.49 -4.30 11.01
CA ASN A 152 -1.98 -4.82 9.72
C ASN A 152 -2.93 -6.01 9.86
N VAL A 153 -3.73 -6.04 10.92
CA VAL A 153 -4.75 -7.08 11.14
C VAL A 153 -5.99 -6.75 10.33
N VAL A 154 -6.33 -7.62 9.37
CA VAL A 154 -7.41 -7.40 8.40
C VAL A 154 -8.75 -7.23 9.11
N PHE A 155 -9.52 -6.19 8.76
CA PHE A 155 -10.80 -5.77 9.35
C PHE A 155 -10.79 -5.42 10.84
N GLU A 156 -9.66 -5.51 11.54
CA GLU A 156 -9.58 -5.25 12.98
C GLU A 156 -8.72 -4.02 13.32
N SER A 157 -7.73 -3.68 12.50
CA SER A 157 -6.85 -2.53 12.76
C SER A 157 -7.59 -1.21 12.60
N LYS A 158 -7.57 -0.37 13.64
CA LYS A 158 -8.12 0.98 13.60
C LYS A 158 -7.30 1.88 12.66
N PHE A 159 -5.98 1.74 12.74
CA PHE A 159 -5.01 2.40 11.86
C PHE A 159 -4.22 1.31 11.14
N ASN A 160 -4.42 1.20 9.84
CA ASN A 160 -3.73 0.19 9.04
C ASN A 160 -2.38 0.74 8.55
N LEU A 161 -1.29 0.26 9.17
CA LEU A 161 0.07 0.69 8.82
C LEU A 161 0.51 0.25 7.41
N GLY A 162 -0.24 -0.61 6.73
CA GLY A 162 -0.02 -0.99 5.34
C GLY A 162 -0.29 0.15 4.33
N TYR A 163 -0.94 1.23 4.75
CA TYR A 163 -1.08 2.44 3.92
C TYR A 163 0.16 3.32 3.91
N LEU A 164 1.08 3.14 4.88
CA LEU A 164 2.32 3.91 4.92
C LEU A 164 3.13 3.71 3.66
N LYS A 165 3.78 4.80 3.19
CA LYS A 165 4.61 4.81 1.99
C LYS A 165 6.07 4.99 2.37
N PRO A 166 6.77 3.91 2.76
CA PRO A 166 8.15 3.98 3.21
C PRO A 166 9.08 4.42 2.09
N ILE A 167 10.16 5.13 2.49
CA ILE A 167 11.37 5.19 1.70
C ILE A 167 12.38 4.17 2.23
N PHE A 168 13.15 3.58 1.33
CA PHE A 168 14.13 2.56 1.67
C PHE A 168 15.53 2.96 1.20
N GLN A 169 16.55 2.67 1.97
CA GLN A 169 17.91 2.70 1.50
C GLN A 169 18.10 1.64 0.41
N ARG A 170 18.51 2.04 -0.81
CA ARG A 170 18.62 1.12 -1.96
C ARG A 170 19.62 -0.01 -1.72
N GLU A 171 20.74 0.30 -1.09
CA GLU A 171 21.77 -0.70 -0.76
C GLU A 171 21.21 -1.77 0.18
N PHE A 172 20.48 -1.37 1.23
CA PHE A 172 19.80 -2.29 2.15
C PHE A 172 18.83 -3.24 1.43
N LEU A 173 18.02 -2.72 0.48
CA LEU A 173 17.14 -3.57 -0.33
C LEU A 173 17.92 -4.58 -1.16
N ASN A 174 19.02 -4.16 -1.77
CA ASN A 174 19.83 -5.01 -2.65
C ASN A 174 20.63 -6.07 -1.88
N GLU A 175 21.29 -5.71 -0.78
CA GLU A 175 22.06 -6.62 0.06
C GLU A 175 21.20 -7.73 0.66
N ASN A 176 19.96 -7.42 0.97
CA ASN A 176 19.00 -8.38 1.52
C ASN A 176 18.09 -9.02 0.46
N ALA A 177 18.35 -8.76 -0.84
CA ALA A 177 17.56 -9.25 -1.97
C ALA A 177 16.04 -8.99 -1.84
N LEU A 178 15.67 -7.84 -1.23
CA LEU A 178 14.27 -7.47 -0.98
C LEU A 178 13.61 -6.99 -2.26
N ARG A 179 12.52 -7.66 -2.64
CA ARG A 179 11.70 -7.36 -3.82
C ARG A 179 10.22 -7.57 -3.48
N TYR A 180 9.35 -6.92 -4.22
CA TYR A 180 7.90 -7.14 -4.13
C TYR A 180 7.55 -8.56 -4.56
N ASP A 181 6.62 -9.21 -3.84
CA ASP A 181 6.06 -10.49 -4.29
C ASP A 181 5.06 -10.26 -5.44
N GLU A 182 5.40 -10.73 -6.63
CA GLU A 182 4.60 -10.55 -7.84
C GLU A 182 3.33 -11.40 -7.87
N LYS A 183 3.19 -12.37 -6.97
CA LYS A 183 1.96 -13.16 -6.80
C LYS A 183 0.84 -12.33 -6.16
N LEU A 184 1.19 -11.25 -5.44
CA LEU A 184 0.25 -10.40 -4.75
C LEU A 184 -0.24 -9.25 -5.65
N ARG A 185 -1.56 -9.04 -5.65
CA ARG A 185 -2.20 -7.85 -6.24
C ARG A 185 -2.61 -6.85 -5.19
N ILE A 186 -2.74 -7.28 -3.95
CA ILE A 186 -3.04 -6.48 -2.75
C ILE A 186 -2.20 -7.05 -1.62
N GLY A 187 -1.52 -6.19 -0.88
CA GLY A 187 -0.69 -6.57 0.27
C GLY A 187 0.79 -6.81 -0.07
N GLU A 188 1.21 -6.52 -1.30
CA GLU A 188 2.60 -6.56 -1.72
C GLU A 188 3.48 -5.54 -0.96
N ASP A 189 2.91 -4.35 -0.66
CA ASP A 189 3.58 -3.33 0.17
C ASP A 189 3.80 -3.83 1.60
N TYR A 190 2.79 -4.52 2.16
CA TYR A 190 2.87 -5.07 3.50
C TYR A 190 4.02 -6.08 3.62
N ILE A 191 4.11 -7.04 2.69
CA ILE A 191 5.09 -8.12 2.84
C ILE A 191 6.52 -7.61 2.63
N LEU A 192 6.75 -6.73 1.66
CA LEU A 192 8.08 -6.13 1.45
C LEU A 192 8.56 -5.39 2.71
N PHE A 193 7.68 -4.60 3.33
CA PHE A 193 8.06 -3.86 4.52
C PHE A 193 8.25 -4.79 5.73
N ALA A 194 7.43 -5.83 5.89
CA ALA A 194 7.61 -6.84 6.93
C ALA A 194 8.96 -7.59 6.77
N GLU A 195 9.32 -7.96 5.53
CA GLU A 195 10.60 -8.58 5.23
C GLU A 195 11.78 -7.66 5.54
N ALA A 196 11.67 -6.37 5.18
CA ALA A 196 12.69 -5.39 5.49
C ALA A 196 12.92 -5.27 7.01
N LEU A 197 11.85 -5.25 7.81
CA LEU A 197 11.94 -5.24 9.28
C LEU A 197 12.51 -6.56 9.83
N ALA A 198 12.12 -7.70 9.27
CA ALA A 198 12.63 -9.02 9.66
C ALA A 198 14.12 -9.21 9.35
N LYS A 199 14.64 -8.51 8.31
CA LYS A 199 16.06 -8.44 7.97
C LYS A 199 16.85 -7.44 8.84
N GLY A 200 16.22 -6.88 9.87
CA GLY A 200 16.87 -5.95 10.81
C GLY A 200 16.88 -4.50 10.34
N GLY A 201 16.10 -4.16 9.31
CA GLY A 201 15.94 -2.76 8.88
C GLY A 201 15.33 -1.92 9.99
N LYS A 202 16.06 -0.87 10.41
CA LYS A 202 15.57 0.13 11.35
C LYS A 202 14.65 1.10 10.63
N CYS A 203 13.43 1.28 11.12
CA CYS A 203 12.43 2.19 10.55
C CYS A 203 12.09 3.31 11.52
N VAL A 204 12.30 4.56 11.08
CA VAL A 204 11.93 5.77 11.83
C VAL A 204 10.65 6.38 11.31
N VAL A 205 9.97 7.13 12.18
CA VAL A 205 8.67 7.74 11.90
C VAL A 205 8.80 9.26 11.82
N GLU A 206 8.39 9.85 10.70
CA GLU A 206 8.12 11.29 10.56
C GLU A 206 6.61 11.50 10.74
N PRO A 207 6.15 12.18 11.81
CA PRO A 207 4.73 12.32 12.07
C PRO A 207 4.04 13.38 11.19
N ASP A 208 4.81 14.23 10.50
CA ASP A 208 4.27 15.24 9.59
C ASP A 208 3.80 14.64 8.27
N ILE A 209 2.84 15.31 7.64
CA ILE A 209 2.26 14.88 6.38
C ILE A 209 3.24 15.17 5.25
N GLY A 210 3.67 14.13 4.53
CA GLY A 210 4.52 14.24 3.35
C GLY A 210 3.91 13.63 2.10
N TYR A 211 2.83 12.86 2.21
CA TYR A 211 2.21 12.14 1.11
C TYR A 211 0.73 12.52 0.97
N ALA A 212 0.26 12.81 -0.25
CA ALA A 212 -1.12 13.10 -0.59
C ALA A 212 -1.76 11.86 -1.22
N TYR A 213 -2.56 11.14 -0.43
CA TYR A 213 -3.25 9.92 -0.82
C TYR A 213 -4.64 10.24 -1.40
N HIS A 214 -4.83 9.95 -2.69
CA HIS A 214 -6.09 10.23 -3.41
C HIS A 214 -6.99 9.00 -3.43
N ILE A 215 -8.13 9.08 -2.77
CA ILE A 215 -9.15 8.03 -2.82
C ILE A 215 -9.87 8.08 -4.16
N ARG A 216 -9.88 6.96 -4.89
CA ARG A 216 -10.61 6.80 -6.15
C ARG A 216 -11.66 5.69 -6.03
N SER A 217 -12.75 5.84 -6.76
CA SER A 217 -13.84 4.85 -6.79
C SER A 217 -13.43 3.54 -7.46
N ASP A 218 -12.45 3.56 -8.35
CA ASP A 218 -11.94 2.44 -9.16
C ASP A 218 -10.62 1.82 -8.61
N SER A 219 -10.14 2.25 -7.43
CA SER A 219 -8.91 1.73 -6.83
C SER A 219 -9.01 0.21 -6.56
N ILE A 220 -7.98 -0.53 -6.98
CA ILE A 220 -7.87 -1.99 -6.83
C ILE A 220 -8.00 -2.41 -5.35
N SER A 221 -7.43 -1.63 -4.44
CA SER A 221 -7.43 -1.93 -3.00
C SER A 221 -8.78 -1.81 -2.30
N ARG A 222 -9.82 -1.23 -2.97
CA ARG A 222 -11.15 -1.06 -2.37
C ARG A 222 -11.97 -2.34 -2.25
N VAL A 223 -11.67 -3.35 -3.05
CA VAL A 223 -12.44 -4.60 -3.07
C VAL A 223 -11.51 -5.75 -2.76
N LEU A 224 -11.49 -6.13 -1.49
CA LEU A 224 -10.80 -7.34 -1.08
C LEU A 224 -11.65 -8.56 -1.47
N GLU A 225 -11.10 -9.44 -2.27
CA GLU A 225 -11.73 -10.68 -2.71
C GLU A 225 -11.08 -11.90 -2.07
N LEU A 226 -11.77 -13.06 -2.11
CA LEU A 226 -11.31 -14.29 -1.47
C LEU A 226 -9.91 -14.69 -1.95
N HIS A 227 -9.66 -14.66 -3.25
CA HIS A 227 -8.35 -15.03 -3.81
C HIS A 227 -7.21 -14.13 -3.35
N HIS A 228 -7.47 -12.84 -3.05
CA HIS A 228 -6.46 -11.95 -2.46
C HIS A 228 -6.08 -12.40 -1.05
N VAL A 229 -7.08 -12.77 -0.24
CA VAL A 229 -6.85 -13.23 1.15
C VAL A 229 -6.13 -14.59 1.17
N GLU A 230 -6.45 -15.47 0.24
CA GLU A 230 -5.76 -16.75 0.06
C GLU A 230 -4.29 -16.54 -0.32
N ALA A 231 -4.02 -15.66 -1.28
CA ALA A 231 -2.65 -15.30 -1.66
C ALA A 231 -1.87 -14.68 -0.50
N MET A 232 -2.46 -13.73 0.24
CA MET A 232 -1.85 -13.16 1.45
C MET A 232 -1.54 -14.24 2.49
N SER A 233 -2.45 -15.20 2.70
CA SER A 233 -2.25 -16.27 3.67
C SER A 233 -1.11 -17.20 3.29
N GLN A 234 -0.94 -17.46 1.99
CA GLN A 234 0.16 -18.26 1.48
C GLN A 234 1.50 -17.54 1.67
N VAL A 235 1.58 -16.27 1.30
CA VAL A 235 2.82 -15.48 1.43
C VAL A 235 3.15 -15.26 2.92
N ASP A 236 2.17 -15.04 3.78
CA ASP A 236 2.38 -14.99 5.23
C ASP A 236 2.97 -16.32 5.75
N ALA A 237 2.51 -17.47 5.25
CA ALA A 237 3.07 -18.78 5.63
C ALA A 237 4.52 -18.96 5.16
N GLU A 238 4.85 -18.54 3.94
CA GLU A 238 6.21 -18.52 3.40
C GLU A 238 7.13 -17.59 4.25
N PHE A 239 6.63 -16.41 4.63
CA PHE A 239 7.34 -15.48 5.52
C PHE A 239 7.67 -16.10 6.87
N ALA A 240 6.71 -16.79 7.50
CA ALA A 240 6.91 -17.42 8.80
C ALA A 240 7.94 -18.57 8.77
N GLN A 241 8.11 -19.23 7.63
CA GLN A 241 9.12 -20.28 7.45
C GLN A 241 10.52 -19.70 7.25
N ASN A 242 10.62 -18.51 6.64
CA ASN A 242 11.89 -17.91 6.24
C ASN A 242 12.48 -16.93 7.28
N HIS A 243 11.69 -16.50 8.27
CA HIS A 243 12.11 -15.51 9.25
C HIS A 243 11.91 -15.97 10.69
N GLN A 244 12.95 -15.78 11.51
CA GLN A 244 12.82 -15.93 12.95
C GLN A 244 12.16 -14.68 13.53
N MET A 245 11.16 -14.88 14.34
CA MET A 245 10.40 -13.81 14.99
C MET A 245 10.53 -13.94 16.51
N ASP A 246 10.65 -12.81 17.20
CA ASP A 246 10.52 -12.77 18.65
C ASP A 246 9.08 -13.10 19.10
N GLU A 247 8.87 -13.28 20.41
CA GLU A 247 7.58 -13.65 20.98
C GLU A 247 6.48 -12.62 20.63
N ALA A 248 6.80 -11.33 20.63
CA ALA A 248 5.84 -10.26 20.31
C ALA A 248 5.41 -10.30 18.83
N ALA A 249 6.37 -10.48 17.92
CA ALA A 249 6.09 -10.63 16.49
C ALA A 249 5.32 -11.92 16.20
N GLN A 250 5.66 -13.05 16.86
CA GLN A 250 4.91 -14.30 16.74
C GLN A 250 3.45 -14.15 17.18
N ALA A 251 3.20 -13.46 18.32
CA ALA A 251 1.86 -13.21 18.82
C ALA A 251 1.05 -12.33 17.85
N ALA A 252 1.66 -11.26 17.32
CA ALA A 252 1.06 -10.38 16.31
C ALA A 252 0.74 -11.16 15.02
N PHE A 253 1.68 -11.98 14.56
CA PHE A 253 1.54 -12.81 13.38
C PHE A 253 0.41 -13.84 13.51
N ALA A 254 0.34 -14.51 14.65
CA ALA A 254 -0.76 -15.44 14.94
C ALA A 254 -2.13 -14.73 14.96
N ARG A 255 -2.20 -13.48 15.46
CA ARG A 255 -3.42 -12.65 15.40
C ARG A 255 -3.78 -12.30 13.96
N ARG A 256 -2.82 -11.87 13.15
CA ARG A 256 -3.03 -11.58 11.71
C ARG A 256 -3.53 -12.82 10.97
N GLY A 257 -2.90 -13.99 11.18
CA GLY A 257 -3.34 -15.24 10.56
C GLY A 257 -4.79 -15.63 10.94
N ARG A 258 -5.20 -15.38 12.20
CA ARG A 258 -6.61 -15.54 12.60
C ARG A 258 -7.54 -14.58 11.85
N SER A 259 -7.12 -13.32 11.67
CA SER A 259 -7.94 -12.34 10.93
C SER A 259 -8.08 -12.68 9.45
N LEU A 260 -7.02 -13.16 8.80
CA LEU A 260 -7.07 -13.63 7.41
C LEU A 260 -8.02 -14.82 7.26
N ARG A 261 -7.99 -15.80 8.17
CA ARG A 261 -8.95 -16.92 8.15
C ARG A 261 -10.40 -16.45 8.28
N LYS A 262 -10.69 -15.53 9.20
CA LYS A 262 -12.03 -14.94 9.36
C LYS A 262 -12.44 -14.16 8.09
N ALA A 263 -11.52 -13.41 7.50
CA ALA A 263 -11.77 -12.70 6.25
C ALA A 263 -12.08 -13.66 5.11
N ALA A 264 -11.33 -14.76 4.97
CA ALA A 264 -11.59 -15.79 3.97
C ALA A 264 -12.96 -16.44 4.15
N SER A 265 -13.31 -16.83 5.38
CA SER A 265 -14.63 -17.38 5.71
C SER A 265 -15.76 -16.40 5.39
N PHE A 266 -15.59 -15.12 5.74
CA PHE A 266 -16.57 -14.07 5.43
C PHE A 266 -16.74 -13.87 3.92
N LEU A 267 -15.64 -13.75 3.17
CA LEU A 267 -15.67 -13.54 1.72
C LEU A 267 -16.24 -14.76 0.97
N SER A 268 -15.89 -15.97 1.41
CA SER A 268 -16.48 -17.21 0.90
C SER A 268 -17.99 -17.25 1.12
N MET A 269 -18.47 -16.86 2.31
CA MET A 269 -19.90 -16.76 2.61
C MET A 269 -20.61 -15.76 1.69
N VAL A 270 -20.02 -14.54 1.50
CA VAL A 270 -20.55 -13.53 0.58
C VAL A 270 -20.60 -14.08 -0.87
N GLN A 271 -19.58 -14.80 -1.29
CA GLN A 271 -19.53 -15.41 -2.62
C GLN A 271 -20.62 -16.47 -2.79
N HIS A 272 -20.87 -17.33 -1.78
CA HIS A 272 -21.95 -18.32 -1.81
C HIS A 272 -23.34 -17.65 -1.85
N ILE A 273 -23.55 -16.53 -1.15
CA ILE A 273 -24.80 -15.76 -1.20
C ILE A 273 -25.01 -15.19 -2.61
N LYS A 274 -23.95 -14.57 -3.21
CA LYS A 274 -24.01 -14.05 -4.58
C LYS A 274 -24.30 -15.13 -5.61
N ALA A 275 -23.73 -16.34 -5.41
CA ALA A 275 -23.96 -17.51 -6.25
C ALA A 275 -25.29 -18.23 -5.97
N ARG A 276 -26.18 -17.66 -5.13
CA ARG A 276 -27.49 -18.23 -4.74
C ARG A 276 -27.38 -19.65 -4.18
N SER A 277 -26.33 -19.93 -3.42
CA SER A 277 -26.06 -21.24 -2.79
C SER A 277 -26.23 -21.16 -1.26
N PRO A 278 -27.48 -21.07 -0.73
CA PRO A 278 -27.72 -20.80 0.68
C PRO A 278 -27.17 -21.88 1.61
N LEU A 279 -27.23 -23.15 1.20
CA LEU A 279 -26.72 -24.26 2.01
C LEU A 279 -25.20 -24.16 2.23
N LYS A 280 -24.44 -23.75 1.19
CA LYS A 280 -23.00 -23.53 1.32
C LYS A 280 -22.71 -22.33 2.22
N ALA A 281 -23.48 -21.24 2.08
CA ALA A 281 -23.33 -20.07 2.93
C ALA A 281 -23.60 -20.41 4.42
N ILE A 282 -24.65 -21.15 4.72
CA ILE A 282 -24.97 -21.60 6.06
C ILE A 282 -23.87 -22.52 6.61
N ARG A 283 -23.38 -23.46 5.82
CA ARG A 283 -22.28 -24.36 6.24
C ARG A 283 -21.03 -23.54 6.60
N THR A 284 -20.65 -22.56 5.78
CA THR A 284 -19.51 -21.67 6.08
C THR A 284 -19.76 -20.87 7.36
N ALA A 285 -20.96 -20.33 7.56
CA ALA A 285 -21.32 -19.59 8.78
C ALA A 285 -21.27 -20.44 10.05
N LEU A 286 -21.63 -21.73 9.95
CA LEU A 286 -21.57 -22.68 11.06
C LEU A 286 -20.14 -23.12 11.38
N SER A 287 -19.29 -23.25 10.35
CA SER A 287 -17.87 -23.62 10.54
C SER A 287 -17.03 -22.47 11.14
N ASP A 288 -17.41 -21.23 10.91
CA ASP A 288 -16.75 -20.05 11.48
C ASP A 288 -17.77 -18.98 11.88
N PRO A 289 -18.44 -19.11 13.02
CA PRO A 289 -19.43 -18.14 13.49
C PRO A 289 -18.85 -16.73 13.69
N ALA A 290 -17.55 -16.60 13.95
CA ALA A 290 -16.90 -15.31 14.13
C ALA A 290 -16.87 -14.49 12.82
N ALA A 291 -16.84 -15.14 11.68
CA ALA A 291 -16.89 -14.49 10.36
C ALA A 291 -18.24 -13.78 10.10
N VAL A 292 -19.34 -14.28 10.71
CA VAL A 292 -20.67 -13.69 10.56
C VAL A 292 -20.74 -12.24 11.07
N ARG A 293 -19.91 -11.88 12.07
CA ARG A 293 -19.85 -10.50 12.60
C ARG A 293 -19.51 -9.46 11.52
N HIS A 294 -18.71 -9.85 10.52
CA HIS A 294 -18.35 -8.97 9.41
C HIS A 294 -19.47 -8.75 8.41
N MET A 295 -20.57 -9.55 8.47
CA MET A 295 -21.77 -9.34 7.63
C MET A 295 -22.45 -8.00 7.93
N GLY A 296 -22.23 -7.41 9.08
CA GLY A 296 -22.68 -6.05 9.38
C GLY A 296 -22.16 -4.99 8.40
N MET A 297 -20.96 -5.16 7.84
CA MET A 297 -20.36 -4.20 6.89
C MET A 297 -21.15 -4.08 5.58
N PRO A 298 -21.38 -5.13 4.78
CA PRO A 298 -22.15 -5.02 3.55
C PRO A 298 -23.62 -4.66 3.80
N ILE A 299 -24.20 -5.09 4.92
CA ILE A 299 -25.55 -4.72 5.32
C ILE A 299 -25.62 -3.22 5.60
N ALA A 300 -24.69 -2.67 6.38
CA ALA A 300 -24.64 -1.24 6.68
C ALA A 300 -24.44 -0.39 5.41
N VAL A 301 -23.56 -0.82 4.49
CA VAL A 301 -23.36 -0.15 3.20
C VAL A 301 -24.64 -0.17 2.37
N ARG A 302 -25.35 -1.31 2.32
CA ARG A 302 -26.60 -1.42 1.56
C ARG A 302 -27.72 -0.54 2.15
N LEU A 303 -27.82 -0.52 3.47
CA LEU A 303 -28.78 0.34 4.17
C LEU A 303 -28.49 1.82 3.96
N ARG A 304 -27.22 2.25 4.00
CA ARG A 304 -26.84 3.64 3.68
C ARG A 304 -27.15 4.02 2.24
N ARG A 305 -26.91 3.13 1.27
CA ARG A 305 -27.27 3.37 -0.15
C ARG A 305 -28.78 3.49 -0.34
N MET A 306 -29.58 2.64 0.32
CA MET A 306 -31.04 2.74 0.29
C MET A 306 -31.51 4.03 0.93
N ALA A 307 -30.99 4.42 2.10
CA ALA A 307 -31.35 5.69 2.76
C ALA A 307 -30.99 6.91 1.87
N ALA A 308 -29.85 6.90 1.20
CA ALA A 308 -29.47 7.97 0.27
C ALA A 308 -30.41 8.05 -0.94
N GLN A 309 -30.87 6.91 -1.48
CA GLN A 309 -31.85 6.88 -2.58
C GLN A 309 -33.24 7.42 -2.14
N PHE A 310 -33.65 7.11 -0.91
CA PHE A 310 -34.92 7.68 -0.35
C PHE A 310 -34.79 9.17 -0.10
N ALA A 311 -33.63 9.68 0.36
CA ALA A 311 -33.43 11.11 0.58
C ALA A 311 -33.50 11.95 -0.73
N VAL A 312 -33.04 11.39 -1.85
CA VAL A 312 -33.10 12.02 -3.18
C VAL A 312 -34.48 11.93 -3.78
N GLY A 313 -35.30 10.92 -3.40
CA GLY A 313 -36.66 10.73 -3.91
C GLY A 313 -37.74 11.59 -3.21
N VAL A 314 -37.44 12.17 -2.05
CA VAL A 314 -38.40 13.03 -1.28
C VAL A 314 -38.22 14.53 -1.62
N GLY A 315 -37.24 14.89 -2.44
CA GLY A 315 -36.96 16.27 -2.89
C GLY A 315 -37.48 16.60 -4.29
N ARG A 316 -38.45 15.83 -4.82
CA ARG A 316 -39.15 16.16 -6.07
C ARG A 316 -40.65 16.39 -5.84
#